data_30f6f8690f6e17be04056d0d393632a3
#
_entry.id   30f6f8690f6e17be04056d0d393632a3
#
_cell.length_a   1.000
_cell.length_b   1.000
_cell.length_c   1.000
_cell.angle_alpha   90.00
_cell.angle_beta   90.00
_cell.angle_gamma   90.00
#
_symmetry.space_group_name_H-M   'P 1'
#
loop_
_entity.id
_entity.type
_entity.pdbx_description
1 polymer ?
#
loop_
_entity_poly.entity_id
_entity_poly.type
_entity_poly.pdbx_seq_one_letter_code
_entity_poly.pdbx_strand_id
1 'polypeptide(L)'
;MLDFITNNIVLFITLTILIFLIVNLEMNSLFGSIKKLTPDSLIQLLNGSKVLLIDLRSSEEFNAGHIINAKNISLDDIESIKINKEDSIVTYGINDSEAIKAAKKLVKLGLEQAYYLEGGINSWIENSMPLSGEK
;
A
#
# COMPACT_ATOMS: atom_id res chain seq x y z
N MET A 1 11.64 28.90 -36.09
CA MET A 1 11.22 27.88 -35.14
C MET A 1 9.77 28.02 -34.72
N LEU A 2 9.29 29.21 -34.36
CA LEU A 2 7.89 29.47 -34.02
C LEU A 2 6.96 29.16 -35.20
N ASP A 3 7.31 29.49 -36.41
CA ASP A 3 6.51 29.20 -37.60
C ASP A 3 6.34 27.71 -37.88
N PHE A 4 7.38 26.94 -37.59
CA PHE A 4 7.32 25.47 -37.71
C PHE A 4 6.33 24.88 -36.68
N ILE A 5 6.36 25.37 -35.44
CA ILE A 5 5.44 24.93 -34.39
C ILE A 5 4.00 25.32 -34.72
N THR A 6 3.75 26.55 -35.14
CA THR A 6 2.41 27.03 -35.51
C THR A 6 1.83 26.30 -36.73
N ASN A 7 2.66 26.00 -37.73
CA ASN A 7 2.22 25.24 -38.89
C ASN A 7 1.94 23.76 -38.59
N ASN A 8 2.49 23.25 -37.49
CA ASN A 8 2.34 21.84 -37.09
C ASN A 8 1.68 21.71 -35.70
N ILE A 9 0.90 22.72 -35.30
CA ILE A 9 0.31 22.78 -33.95
C ILE A 9 -0.52 21.55 -33.61
N VAL A 10 -1.28 21.01 -34.56
CA VAL A 10 -2.07 19.80 -34.37
C VAL A 10 -1.19 18.61 -34.04
N LEU A 11 -0.04 18.48 -34.71
CA LEU A 11 0.94 17.43 -34.48
C LEU A 11 1.51 17.50 -33.05
N PHE A 12 1.88 18.72 -32.59
CA PHE A 12 2.42 18.95 -31.26
C PHE A 12 1.40 18.67 -30.16
N ILE A 13 0.13 19.08 -30.35
CA ILE A 13 -0.96 18.81 -29.44
C ILE A 13 -1.19 17.29 -29.34
N THR A 14 -1.27 16.61 -30.48
CA THR A 14 -1.46 15.15 -30.53
C THR A 14 -0.32 14.41 -29.83
N LEU A 15 0.92 14.83 -30.05
CA LEU A 15 2.09 14.25 -29.42
C LEU A 15 2.07 14.46 -27.91
N THR A 16 1.71 15.66 -27.44
CA THR A 16 1.60 15.97 -26.01
C THR A 16 0.52 15.12 -25.35
N ILE A 17 -0.64 14.97 -25.96
CA ILE A 17 -1.72 14.12 -25.46
C ILE A 17 -1.25 12.66 -25.41
N LEU A 18 -0.56 12.19 -26.44
CA LEU A 18 -0.07 10.82 -26.50
C LEU A 18 0.97 10.55 -25.38
N ILE A 19 1.91 11.45 -25.17
CA ILE A 19 2.90 11.35 -24.07
C ILE A 19 2.18 11.34 -22.73
N PHE A 20 1.20 12.23 -22.54
CA PHE A 20 0.42 12.29 -21.32
C PHE A 20 -0.35 10.98 -21.05
N LEU A 21 -0.96 10.40 -22.07
CA LEU A 21 -1.63 9.11 -21.98
C LEU A 21 -0.65 7.98 -21.63
N ILE A 22 0.51 7.93 -22.28
CA ILE A 22 1.54 6.92 -22.01
C ILE A 22 2.02 7.04 -20.57
N VAL A 23 2.33 8.25 -20.10
CA VAL A 23 2.77 8.50 -18.72
C VAL A 23 1.70 8.06 -17.72
N ASN A 24 0.42 8.38 -17.97
CA ASN A 24 -0.68 7.95 -17.10
C ASN A 24 -0.85 6.42 -17.07
N LEU A 25 -0.75 5.76 -18.22
CA LEU A 25 -0.84 4.30 -18.30
C LEU A 25 0.34 3.65 -17.57
N GLU A 26 1.54 4.16 -17.75
CA GLU A 26 2.75 3.68 -17.08
C GLU A 26 2.66 3.90 -15.57
N MET A 27 2.23 5.07 -15.14
CA MET A 27 2.00 5.37 -13.72
C MET A 27 0.96 4.43 -13.11
N ASN A 28 -0.16 4.18 -13.79
CA ASN A 28 -1.16 3.24 -13.33
C ASN A 28 -0.65 1.78 -13.30
N SER A 29 0.20 1.41 -14.24
CA SER A 29 0.82 0.09 -14.28
C SER A 29 1.83 -0.10 -13.15
N LEU A 30 2.64 0.91 -12.86
CA LEU A 30 3.59 0.92 -11.75
C LEU A 30 2.89 0.96 -10.37
N PHE A 31 1.66 1.51 -10.33
CA PHE A 31 0.83 1.60 -9.14
C PHE A 31 -0.38 0.66 -9.23
N GLY A 32 -0.23 -0.50 -9.84
CA GLY A 32 -1.27 -1.50 -9.94
C GLY A 32 -2.11 -1.58 -8.66
N SER A 33 -3.37 -1.95 -8.77
CA SER A 33 -4.25 -2.06 -7.61
C SER A 33 -3.63 -2.95 -6.53
N ILE A 34 -3.41 -2.37 -5.35
CA ILE A 34 -2.91 -3.15 -4.21
C ILE A 34 -3.94 -4.21 -3.85
N LYS A 35 -3.47 -5.43 -3.71
CA LYS A 35 -4.34 -6.57 -3.34
C LYS A 35 -4.82 -6.41 -1.90
N LYS A 36 -6.12 -6.58 -1.72
CA LYS A 36 -6.74 -6.58 -0.40
C LYS A 36 -6.77 -7.98 0.19
N LEU A 37 -6.69 -8.05 1.51
CA LEU A 37 -6.89 -9.26 2.28
C LEU A 37 -8.07 -9.07 3.23
N THR A 38 -8.89 -10.11 3.35
CA THR A 38 -9.86 -10.23 4.45
C THR A 38 -9.15 -10.75 5.69
N PRO A 39 -9.72 -10.62 6.91
CA PRO A 39 -9.13 -11.21 8.11
C PRO A 39 -8.81 -12.70 7.97
N ASP A 40 -9.71 -13.47 7.37
CA ASP A 40 -9.49 -14.91 7.13
C ASP A 40 -8.33 -15.17 6.16
N SER A 41 -8.23 -14.39 5.10
CA SER A 41 -7.12 -14.48 4.14
C SER A 41 -5.80 -14.09 4.78
N LEU A 42 -5.80 -13.11 5.67
CA LEU A 42 -4.60 -12.73 6.43
C LEU A 42 -4.15 -13.86 7.33
N ILE A 43 -5.04 -14.54 8.04
CA ILE A 43 -4.70 -15.70 8.88
C ILE A 43 -4.07 -16.81 8.04
N GLN A 44 -4.64 -17.12 6.88
CA GLN A 44 -4.08 -18.11 5.97
C GLN A 44 -2.66 -17.73 5.53
N LEU A 45 -2.44 -16.45 5.22
CA LEU A 45 -1.13 -15.95 4.83
C LEU A 45 -0.12 -16.05 5.98
N LEU A 46 -0.53 -15.68 7.20
CA LEU A 46 0.30 -15.76 8.41
C LEU A 46 0.72 -17.20 8.74
N ASN A 47 -0.14 -18.16 8.46
CA ASN A 47 0.14 -19.57 8.71
C ASN A 47 1.06 -20.20 7.64
N GLY A 48 1.06 -19.66 6.43
CA GLY A 48 1.78 -20.25 5.29
C GLY A 48 3.07 -19.54 4.88
N SER A 49 3.31 -18.33 5.36
CA SER A 49 4.40 -17.49 4.89
C SER A 49 4.96 -16.60 5.99
N LYS A 50 6.17 -16.11 5.76
CA LYS A 50 6.72 -15.05 6.60
C LYS A 50 6.09 -13.72 6.20
N VAL A 51 5.39 -13.10 7.13
CA VAL A 51 4.64 -11.87 6.92
C VAL A 51 5.12 -10.78 7.87
N LEU A 52 5.43 -9.62 7.33
CA LEU A 52 5.60 -8.40 8.11
C LEU A 52 4.26 -7.67 8.15
N LEU A 53 3.68 -7.58 9.31
CA LEU A 53 2.41 -6.88 9.54
C LEU A 53 2.69 -5.50 10.10
N ILE A 54 2.20 -4.46 9.44
CA ILE A 54 2.46 -3.07 9.78
C ILE A 54 1.17 -2.37 10.18
N ASP A 55 1.15 -1.87 11.41
CA ASP A 55 0.10 -1.02 11.95
C ASP A 55 0.48 0.45 11.77
N LEU A 56 -0.33 1.18 11.01
CA LEU A 56 -0.10 2.59 10.68
C LEU A 56 -0.74 3.57 11.66
N ARG A 57 -1.46 3.06 12.66
CA ARG A 57 -2.14 3.89 13.66
C ARG A 57 -1.16 4.58 14.59
N SER A 58 -1.67 5.47 15.43
CA SER A 58 -0.86 6.11 16.46
C SER A 58 -0.27 5.07 17.44
N SER A 59 0.82 5.41 18.10
CA SER A 59 1.43 4.55 19.10
C SER A 59 0.49 4.27 20.29
N GLU A 60 -0.37 5.23 20.64
CA GLU A 60 -1.38 5.07 21.70
C GLU A 60 -2.41 4.00 21.32
N GLU A 61 -2.95 4.08 20.11
CA GLU A 61 -3.90 3.09 19.58
C GLU A 61 -3.27 1.71 19.44
N PHE A 62 -2.03 1.65 18.97
CA PHE A 62 -1.27 0.41 18.87
C PHE A 62 -1.07 -0.25 20.24
N ASN A 63 -0.69 0.52 21.24
CA ASN A 63 -0.47 0.01 22.60
C ASN A 63 -1.77 -0.42 23.29
N ALA A 64 -2.90 0.19 22.93
CA ALA A 64 -4.21 -0.19 23.43
C ALA A 64 -4.68 -1.55 22.92
N GLY A 65 -4.24 -1.93 21.73
CA GLY A 65 -4.53 -3.23 21.13
C GLY A 65 -4.16 -3.25 19.65
N HIS A 66 -3.46 -4.28 19.23
CA HIS A 66 -3.01 -4.47 17.85
C HIS A 66 -3.04 -5.95 17.45
N ILE A 67 -2.94 -6.23 16.18
CA ILE A 67 -2.86 -7.60 15.68
C ILE A 67 -1.51 -8.21 16.12
N ILE A 68 -1.53 -9.45 16.55
CA ILE A 68 -0.35 -10.16 17.06
C ILE A 68 0.83 -10.06 16.07
N ASN A 69 2.01 -9.74 16.59
CA ASN A 69 3.26 -9.56 15.85
C ASN A 69 3.28 -8.35 14.88
N ALA A 70 2.27 -7.49 14.89
CA ALA A 70 2.32 -6.25 14.13
C ALA A 70 3.39 -5.30 14.66
N LYS A 71 3.99 -4.54 13.75
CA LYS A 71 4.91 -3.44 14.08
C LYS A 71 4.22 -2.12 13.84
N ASN A 72 4.36 -1.21 14.79
CA ASN A 72 3.83 0.14 14.64
C ASN A 72 4.82 1.02 13.88
N ILE A 73 4.47 1.36 12.65
CA ILE A 73 5.30 2.17 11.76
C ILE A 73 4.40 3.18 11.08
N SER A 74 4.75 4.45 11.18
CA SER A 74 3.98 5.52 10.54
C SER A 74 4.13 5.50 9.02
N LEU A 75 3.17 6.09 8.32
CA LEU A 75 3.22 6.24 6.86
C LEU A 75 4.47 7.00 6.39
N ASP A 76 4.95 7.96 7.19
CA ASP A 76 6.15 8.74 6.86
C ASP A 76 7.43 7.93 6.99
N ASP A 77 7.46 6.96 7.91
CA ASP A 77 8.64 6.13 8.19
C ASP A 77 8.66 4.82 7.38
N ILE A 78 7.62 4.53 6.63
CA ILE A 78 7.46 3.25 5.93
C ILE A 78 8.60 2.96 4.93
N GLU A 79 9.18 3.99 4.34
CA GLU A 79 10.26 3.85 3.36
C GLU A 79 11.62 3.55 3.99
N SER A 80 11.77 3.77 5.29
CA SER A 80 13.03 3.55 6.01
C SER A 80 13.20 2.11 6.52
N ILE A 81 12.21 1.25 6.32
CA ILE A 81 12.21 -0.12 6.82
C ILE A 81 13.10 -1.01 5.94
N LYS A 82 13.94 -1.80 6.59
CA LYS A 82 14.67 -2.87 5.92
C LYS A 82 13.79 -4.11 5.82
N ILE A 83 13.38 -4.45 4.63
CA ILE A 83 12.53 -5.60 4.36
C ILE A 83 13.19 -6.47 3.30
N ASN A 84 13.13 -7.77 3.49
CA ASN A 84 13.52 -8.73 2.45
C ASN A 84 12.45 -8.73 1.36
N LYS A 85 12.88 -8.65 0.10
CA LYS A 85 11.96 -8.62 -1.05
C LYS A 85 11.08 -9.86 -1.19
N GLU A 86 11.47 -10.96 -0.55
CA GLU A 86 10.75 -12.22 -0.57
C GLU A 86 9.64 -12.29 0.50
N ASP A 87 9.67 -11.42 1.50
CA ASP A 87 8.68 -11.41 2.57
C ASP A 87 7.38 -10.77 2.07
N SER A 88 6.26 -11.32 2.51
CA SER A 88 4.95 -10.69 2.32
C SER A 88 4.75 -9.59 3.35
N ILE A 89 4.18 -8.47 2.91
CA ILE A 89 3.93 -7.32 3.78
C ILE A 89 2.45 -7.00 3.75
N VAL A 90 1.87 -6.81 4.92
CA VAL A 90 0.48 -6.40 5.06
C VAL A 90 0.41 -5.14 5.89
N THR A 91 -0.22 -4.11 5.35
CA THR A 91 -0.45 -2.84 6.04
C THR A 91 -1.90 -2.74 6.50
N TYR A 92 -2.13 -2.13 7.63
CA TYR A 92 -3.48 -1.80 8.09
C TYR A 92 -3.46 -0.52 8.93
N GLY A 93 -4.60 0.13 9.01
CA GLY A 93 -4.81 1.35 9.78
C GLY A 93 -6.24 1.44 10.28
N ILE A 94 -6.70 2.64 10.56
CA ILE A 94 -8.10 2.92 10.90
C ILE A 94 -8.96 2.81 9.63
N ASN A 95 -8.41 3.30 8.50
CA ASN A 95 -9.06 3.28 7.20
C ASN A 95 -8.15 2.67 6.14
N ASP A 96 -8.74 2.25 5.03
CA ASP A 96 -8.02 1.60 3.94
C ASP A 96 -7.16 2.58 3.13
N SER A 97 -7.49 3.86 3.11
CA SER A 97 -6.78 4.88 2.34
C SER A 97 -5.30 4.97 2.72
N GLU A 98 -4.98 5.03 4.01
CA GLU A 98 -3.60 5.06 4.49
C GLU A 98 -2.87 3.74 4.26
N ALA A 99 -3.57 2.62 4.49
CA ALA A 99 -3.02 1.29 4.27
C ALA A 99 -2.64 1.08 2.80
N ILE A 100 -3.49 1.51 1.87
CA ILE A 100 -3.21 1.45 0.43
C ILE A 100 -2.04 2.36 0.06
N LYS A 101 -1.97 3.57 0.61
CA LYS A 101 -0.82 4.48 0.38
C LYS A 101 0.49 3.87 0.84
N ALA A 102 0.50 3.27 2.03
CA ALA A 102 1.68 2.59 2.56
C ALA A 102 2.11 1.42 1.68
N ALA A 103 1.18 0.57 1.28
CA ALA A 103 1.45 -0.55 0.39
C ALA A 103 1.99 -0.09 -0.98
N LYS A 104 1.45 0.99 -1.53
CA LYS A 104 1.96 1.60 -2.78
C LYS A 104 3.39 2.10 -2.64
N LYS A 105 3.74 2.75 -1.53
CA LYS A 105 5.12 3.16 -1.25
C LYS A 105 6.07 1.96 -1.22
N LEU A 106 5.64 0.87 -0.61
CA LEU A 106 6.43 -0.37 -0.53
C LEU A 106 6.62 -1.01 -1.91
N VAL A 107 5.60 -1.02 -2.75
CA VAL A 107 5.71 -1.51 -4.13
C VAL A 107 6.70 -0.69 -4.93
N LYS A 108 6.73 0.63 -4.76
CA LYS A 108 7.75 1.51 -5.39
C LYS A 108 9.18 1.16 -5.00
N LEU A 109 9.38 0.62 -3.80
CA LEU A 109 10.68 0.15 -3.31
C LEU A 109 11.06 -1.25 -3.83
N GLY A 110 10.23 -1.83 -4.69
CA GLY A 110 10.45 -3.15 -5.28
C GLY A 110 9.88 -4.31 -4.46
N LEU A 111 9.00 -4.04 -3.49
CA LEU A 111 8.34 -5.05 -2.66
C LEU A 111 7.02 -5.45 -3.31
N GLU A 112 7.06 -6.46 -4.16
CA GLU A 112 5.91 -6.87 -4.99
C GLU A 112 4.80 -7.56 -4.20
N GLN A 113 5.11 -8.14 -3.04
CA GLN A 113 4.16 -8.86 -2.19
C GLN A 113 3.61 -7.96 -1.08
N ALA A 114 3.12 -6.79 -1.44
CA ALA A 114 2.49 -5.85 -0.53
C ALA A 114 0.96 -5.91 -0.65
N TYR A 115 0.31 -6.05 0.50
CA TYR A 115 -1.14 -6.16 0.65
C TYR A 115 -1.64 -5.17 1.68
N TYR A 116 -2.94 -4.95 1.73
CA TYR A 116 -3.57 -4.26 2.84
C TYR A 116 -4.75 -5.07 3.41
N LEU A 117 -5.00 -4.92 4.70
CA LEU A 117 -6.15 -5.54 5.36
C LEU A 117 -7.38 -4.67 5.14
N GLU A 118 -8.36 -5.19 4.40
CA GLU A 118 -9.62 -4.51 4.14
C GLU A 118 -10.40 -4.27 5.43
N GLY A 119 -10.84 -3.03 5.65
CA GLY A 119 -11.52 -2.62 6.87
C GLY A 119 -10.59 -2.39 8.07
N GLY A 120 -9.30 -2.63 7.92
CA GLY A 120 -8.29 -2.38 8.94
C GLY A 120 -8.54 -3.12 10.25
N ILE A 121 -8.16 -2.49 11.37
CA ILE A 121 -8.32 -3.06 12.71
C ILE A 121 -9.79 -3.34 13.06
N ASN A 122 -10.72 -2.52 12.58
CA ASN A 122 -12.15 -2.71 12.86
C ASN A 122 -12.66 -4.02 12.27
N SER A 123 -12.30 -4.32 11.02
CA SER A 123 -12.65 -5.59 10.38
C SER A 123 -12.10 -6.80 11.15
N TRP A 124 -10.87 -6.69 11.67
CA TRP A 124 -10.25 -7.72 12.49
C TRP A 124 -11.05 -7.97 13.78
N ILE A 125 -11.44 -6.89 14.47
CA ILE A 125 -12.24 -6.94 15.71
C ILE A 125 -13.65 -7.50 15.43
N GLU A 126 -14.32 -7.03 14.38
CA GLU A 126 -15.66 -7.47 13.99
C GLU A 126 -15.72 -8.97 13.68
N ASN A 127 -14.64 -9.54 13.18
CA ASN A 127 -14.51 -10.97 12.95
C ASN A 127 -14.03 -11.74 14.19
N SER A 128 -14.09 -11.13 15.36
CA SER A 128 -13.73 -11.75 16.66
C SER A 128 -12.30 -12.27 16.72
N MET A 129 -11.39 -11.64 15.99
CA MET A 129 -9.99 -12.01 15.99
C MET A 129 -9.25 -11.40 17.19
N PRO A 130 -8.29 -12.11 17.77
CA PRO A 130 -7.61 -11.66 18.99
C PRO A 130 -6.68 -10.47 18.75
N LEU A 131 -6.60 -9.60 19.76
CA LEU A 131 -5.64 -8.49 19.82
C LEU A 131 -4.53 -8.77 20.85
N SER A 132 -3.37 -8.19 20.60
CA SER A 132 -2.23 -8.17 21.53
C SER A 132 -2.07 -6.78 22.15
N GLY A 133 -1.43 -6.69 23.32
CA GLY A 133 -1.13 -5.40 23.98
C GLY A 133 -2.25 -4.86 24.88
N GLU A 134 -3.41 -5.47 24.86
CA GLU A 134 -4.50 -5.13 25.78
C GLU A 134 -4.18 -5.65 27.18
N LYS A 135 -4.11 -4.74 28.14
CA LYS A 135 -3.99 -5.04 29.57
C LYS A 135 -5.12 -4.40 30.34
#